data_bd3f18794a08cf2a82f6d6d4315ccd60
#
_entry.id   bd3f18794a08cf2a82f6d6d4315ccd60
#
_cell.length_a   1.000
_cell.length_b   1.000
_cell.length_c   1.000
_cell.angle_alpha   90.00
_cell.angle_beta   90.00
_cell.angle_gamma   90.00
#
_symmetry.space_group_name_H-M   'P 1'
#
loop_
_entity.id
_entity.type
_entity.pdbx_description
1 polymer ?
#
loop_
_entity_poly.entity_id
_entity_poly.type
_entity_poly.pdbx_seq_one_letter_code
_entity_poly.pdbx_strand_id
1 'polypeptide(L)'
;TAESPIPIATGEAESDIRVFQRLVTDGGLDWIQPDPGRCGISTFVEAGRFAADHDSRAVNHSFKSGITIAASLHALAAVPNGEMFEYCMSESPLRHNLTKESFDVVDGYITVPEAPGLGITIDETTFEKYRIC
;
A
#
# COMPACT_ATOMS: atom_id res chain seq x y z
N THR A 1 13.74 -8.77 15.34
CA THR A 1 13.46 -7.44 15.92
C THR A 1 13.64 -7.39 17.45
N ALA A 2 13.71 -8.54 18.14
CA ALA A 2 13.79 -8.62 19.61
C ALA A 2 14.93 -7.78 20.24
N GLU A 3 15.98 -7.46 19.49
CA GLU A 3 17.10 -6.65 19.96
C GLU A 3 17.01 -5.16 19.57
N SER A 4 16.02 -4.79 18.76
CA SER A 4 15.84 -3.40 18.30
C SER A 4 14.99 -2.61 19.29
N PRO A 5 15.44 -1.42 19.73
CA PRO A 5 14.61 -0.54 20.56
C PRO A 5 13.56 0.24 19.76
N ILE A 6 13.59 0.15 18.42
CA ILE A 6 12.63 0.77 17.52
C ILE A 6 11.91 -0.31 16.70
N PRO A 7 10.62 -0.11 16.35
CA PRO A 7 9.88 -1.02 15.49
C PRO A 7 10.55 -1.19 14.11
N ILE A 8 10.58 -2.41 13.62
CA ILE A 8 11.16 -2.74 12.31
C ILE A 8 10.06 -3.04 11.31
N ALA A 9 10.19 -2.44 10.12
CA ALA A 9 9.28 -2.61 9.00
C ALA A 9 10.02 -3.07 7.74
N THR A 10 9.44 -3.98 6.98
CA THR A 10 9.90 -4.41 5.64
C THR A 10 8.82 -5.21 4.91
N GLY A 11 9.10 -5.64 3.68
CA GLY A 11 8.24 -6.51 2.89
C GLY A 11 7.77 -5.90 1.55
N GLU A 12 8.24 -4.70 1.21
CA GLU A 12 7.84 -3.96 0.00
C GLU A 12 8.28 -4.66 -1.30
N ALA A 13 9.29 -5.53 -1.23
CA ALA A 13 9.77 -6.30 -2.37
C ALA A 13 9.03 -7.64 -2.57
N GLU A 14 8.21 -8.04 -1.61
CA GLU A 14 7.60 -9.36 -1.55
C GLU A 14 6.28 -9.43 -2.33
N SER A 15 5.97 -10.63 -2.84
CA SER A 15 4.72 -10.89 -3.59
C SER A 15 3.97 -12.14 -3.15
N ASP A 16 4.60 -13.01 -2.37
CA ASP A 16 4.04 -14.29 -1.91
C ASP A 16 3.60 -14.18 -0.45
N ILE A 17 2.36 -14.57 -0.18
CA ILE A 17 1.80 -14.59 1.19
C ILE A 17 2.66 -15.37 2.19
N ARG A 18 3.26 -16.47 1.75
CA ARG A 18 4.11 -17.29 2.61
C ARG A 18 5.37 -16.56 3.09
N VAL A 19 5.87 -15.61 2.29
CA VAL A 19 7.00 -14.79 2.70
C VAL A 19 6.55 -13.80 3.78
N PHE A 20 5.41 -13.13 3.62
CA PHE A 20 4.85 -12.26 4.65
C PHE A 20 4.59 -13.02 5.96
N GLN A 21 4.03 -14.24 5.89
CA GLN A 21 3.84 -15.09 7.05
C GLN A 21 5.17 -15.35 7.78
N ARG A 22 6.22 -15.73 7.07
CA ARG A 22 7.55 -15.96 7.65
C ARG A 22 8.21 -14.71 8.20
N LEU A 23 8.04 -13.57 7.55
CA LEU A 23 8.52 -12.28 8.06
C LEU A 23 7.90 -11.96 9.43
N VAL A 24 6.62 -12.28 9.62
CA VAL A 24 5.93 -12.10 10.89
C VAL A 24 6.37 -13.16 11.92
N THR A 25 6.28 -14.45 11.58
CA THR A 25 6.49 -15.54 12.56
C THR A 25 7.97 -15.79 12.87
N ASP A 26 8.81 -15.87 11.86
CA ASP A 26 10.24 -16.22 12.03
C ASP A 26 11.09 -14.95 12.22
N GLY A 27 10.75 -13.88 11.48
CA GLY A 27 11.43 -12.59 11.55
C GLY A 27 11.01 -11.72 12.74
N GLY A 28 9.81 -11.96 13.29
CA GLY A 28 9.26 -11.17 14.42
C GLY A 28 9.12 -9.69 14.07
N LEU A 29 8.67 -9.38 12.84
CA LEU A 29 8.52 -7.99 12.41
C LEU A 29 7.39 -7.29 13.16
N ASP A 30 7.64 -6.04 13.51
CA ASP A 30 6.62 -5.16 14.12
C ASP A 30 5.63 -4.66 13.05
N TRP A 31 6.13 -4.45 11.81
CA TRP A 31 5.35 -3.96 10.68
C TRP A 31 5.69 -4.72 9.40
N ILE A 32 4.67 -5.15 8.65
CA ILE A 32 4.83 -5.55 7.25
C ILE A 32 4.47 -4.39 6.34
N GLN A 33 5.18 -4.28 5.18
CA GLN A 33 4.98 -3.22 4.19
C GLN A 33 4.61 -3.78 2.80
N PRO A 34 3.47 -4.42 2.61
CA PRO A 34 3.11 -4.91 1.29
C PRO A 34 2.83 -3.77 0.30
N ASP A 35 3.25 -3.96 -0.96
CA ASP A 35 2.95 -3.06 -2.09
C ASP A 35 1.91 -3.73 -2.99
N PRO A 36 0.67 -3.21 -3.09
CA PRO A 36 -0.37 -3.84 -3.91
C PRO A 36 -0.04 -3.80 -5.42
N GLY A 37 0.85 -2.92 -5.86
CA GLY A 37 1.38 -2.93 -7.22
C GLY A 37 2.39 -4.05 -7.48
N ARG A 38 2.76 -4.82 -6.46
CA ARG A 38 3.65 -5.98 -6.53
C ARG A 38 2.96 -7.27 -6.12
N CYS A 39 2.35 -7.30 -4.95
CA CYS A 39 1.70 -8.51 -4.42
C CYS A 39 0.20 -8.63 -4.77
N GLY A 40 -0.41 -7.56 -5.26
CA GLY A 40 -1.86 -7.48 -5.47
C GLY A 40 -2.64 -7.17 -4.18
N ILE A 41 -3.87 -6.68 -4.35
CA ILE A 41 -4.75 -6.28 -3.23
C ILE A 41 -5.09 -7.48 -2.34
N SER A 42 -5.40 -8.64 -2.94
CA SER A 42 -5.80 -9.84 -2.19
C SER A 42 -4.70 -10.32 -1.25
N THR A 43 -3.46 -10.42 -1.75
CA THR A 43 -2.31 -10.81 -0.93
C THR A 43 -2.01 -9.78 0.15
N PHE A 44 -2.14 -8.48 -0.16
CA PHE A 44 -2.00 -7.41 0.84
C PHE A 44 -2.97 -7.60 2.01
N VAL A 45 -4.27 -7.77 1.70
CA VAL A 45 -5.31 -7.92 2.73
C VAL A 45 -5.12 -9.21 3.53
N GLU A 46 -4.76 -10.31 2.88
CA GLU A 46 -4.47 -11.57 3.56
C GLU A 46 -3.26 -11.45 4.49
N ALA A 47 -2.17 -10.83 4.02
CA ALA A 47 -0.97 -10.58 4.83
C ALA A 47 -1.24 -9.66 6.02
N GLY A 48 -2.02 -8.58 5.81
CA GLY A 48 -2.39 -7.66 6.89
C GLY A 48 -3.26 -8.32 7.96
N ARG A 49 -4.20 -9.18 7.58
CA ARG A 49 -5.00 -9.97 8.53
C ARG A 49 -4.14 -10.96 9.31
N PHE A 50 -3.27 -11.68 8.60
CA PHE A 50 -2.32 -12.58 9.25
C PHE A 50 -1.42 -11.85 10.25
N ALA A 51 -0.90 -10.68 9.88
CA ALA A 51 -0.09 -9.85 10.77
C ALA A 51 -0.87 -9.43 12.01
N ALA A 52 -2.15 -9.04 11.87
CA ALA A 52 -3.00 -8.68 12.99
C ALA A 52 -3.22 -9.84 13.98
N ASP A 53 -3.38 -11.06 13.47
CA ASP A 53 -3.53 -12.27 14.28
C ASP A 53 -2.24 -12.63 15.06
N HIS A 54 -1.12 -11.96 14.76
CA HIS A 54 0.21 -12.19 15.37
C HIS A 54 0.80 -10.92 16.01
N ASP A 55 -0.04 -9.97 16.41
CA ASP A 55 0.36 -8.70 17.05
C ASP A 55 1.32 -7.84 16.20
N SER A 56 1.42 -8.09 14.90
CA SER A 56 2.15 -7.26 13.95
C SER A 56 1.20 -6.31 13.23
N ARG A 57 1.70 -5.22 12.66
CA ARG A 57 0.92 -4.20 11.98
C ARG A 57 1.18 -4.22 10.47
N ALA A 58 0.27 -3.58 9.71
CA ALA A 58 0.45 -3.38 8.29
C ALA A 58 0.51 -1.88 7.96
N VAL A 59 1.45 -1.52 7.10
CA VAL A 59 1.54 -0.23 6.43
C VAL A 59 1.75 -0.49 4.94
N ASN A 60 1.24 0.35 4.07
CA ASN A 60 1.45 0.18 2.64
C ASN A 60 2.86 0.63 2.20
N HIS A 61 3.32 0.08 1.08
CA HIS A 61 4.35 0.69 0.24
C HIS A 61 3.71 1.09 -1.10
N SER A 62 3.86 2.35 -1.55
CA SER A 62 3.20 2.81 -2.77
C SER A 62 3.92 3.99 -3.43
N PHE A 63 4.93 3.71 -4.25
CA PHE A 63 5.79 4.72 -4.88
C PHE A 63 5.59 4.87 -6.40
N LYS A 64 4.61 4.18 -7.01
CA LYS A 64 4.52 4.07 -8.48
C LYS A 64 3.55 5.07 -9.12
N SER A 65 2.27 4.98 -8.80
CA SER A 65 1.23 5.74 -9.52
C SER A 65 0.02 6.03 -8.64
N GLY A 66 -0.88 6.91 -9.11
CA GLY A 66 -2.18 7.15 -8.49
C GLY A 66 -3.02 5.88 -8.37
N ILE A 67 -2.89 4.93 -9.31
CA ILE A 67 -3.57 3.63 -9.24
C ILE A 67 -3.10 2.83 -8.02
N THR A 68 -1.79 2.78 -7.77
CA THR A 68 -1.25 2.07 -6.60
C THR A 68 -1.58 2.77 -5.29
N ILE A 69 -1.71 4.10 -5.28
CA ILE A 69 -2.19 4.83 -4.11
C ILE A 69 -3.64 4.43 -3.79
N ALA A 70 -4.54 4.47 -4.77
CA ALA A 70 -5.93 4.04 -4.59
C ALA A 70 -6.02 2.59 -4.10
N ALA A 71 -5.29 1.67 -4.74
CA ALA A 71 -5.24 0.26 -4.33
C ALA A 71 -4.75 0.09 -2.90
N SER A 72 -3.71 0.85 -2.49
CA SER A 72 -3.17 0.82 -1.13
C SER A 72 -4.17 1.35 -0.10
N LEU A 73 -4.88 2.43 -0.41
CA LEU A 73 -5.91 2.99 0.48
C LEU A 73 -7.01 1.96 0.76
N HIS A 74 -7.55 1.32 -0.29
CA HIS A 74 -8.58 0.29 -0.14
C HIS A 74 -8.06 -0.95 0.61
N ALA A 75 -6.86 -1.42 0.28
CA ALA A 75 -6.26 -2.59 0.92
C ALA A 75 -6.00 -2.33 2.41
N LEU A 76 -5.42 -1.17 2.74
CA LEU A 76 -5.11 -0.80 4.12
C LEU A 76 -6.38 -0.59 4.95
N ALA A 77 -7.42 0.05 4.39
CA ALA A 77 -8.71 0.22 5.06
C ALA A 77 -9.45 -1.11 5.30
N ALA A 78 -9.10 -2.17 4.58
CA ALA A 78 -9.72 -3.50 4.72
C ALA A 78 -9.02 -4.41 5.75
N VAL A 79 -7.93 -3.96 6.38
CA VAL A 79 -7.21 -4.72 7.40
C VAL A 79 -7.39 -4.10 8.79
N PRO A 80 -7.50 -4.92 9.86
CA PRO A 80 -7.85 -4.40 11.19
C PRO A 80 -6.73 -3.60 11.86
N ASN A 81 -5.50 -3.75 11.39
CA ASN A 81 -4.26 -3.15 11.94
C ASN A 81 -3.61 -2.13 10.99
N GLY A 82 -4.36 -1.63 10.01
CA GLY A 82 -3.92 -0.62 9.05
C GLY A 82 -4.15 0.80 9.55
N GLU A 83 -3.26 1.31 10.40
CA GLU A 83 -3.43 2.60 11.07
C GLU A 83 -2.71 3.76 10.39
N MET A 84 -1.68 3.48 9.60
CA MET A 84 -0.79 4.47 9.01
C MET A 84 -0.63 4.23 7.53
N PHE A 85 -0.63 5.32 6.74
CA PHE A 85 -0.38 5.27 5.31
C PHE A 85 1.00 5.86 4.99
N GLU A 86 1.87 5.08 4.36
CA GLU A 86 3.13 5.61 3.82
C GLU A 86 2.84 6.42 2.56
N TYR A 87 2.95 7.74 2.68
CA TYR A 87 2.63 8.68 1.61
C TYR A 87 3.89 9.11 0.86
N CYS A 88 4.04 8.62 -0.36
CA CYS A 88 5.17 8.98 -1.22
C CYS A 88 5.12 10.46 -1.63
N MET A 89 6.19 11.19 -1.37
CA MET A 89 6.36 12.61 -1.73
C MET A 89 7.11 12.82 -3.04
N SER A 90 7.38 11.76 -3.82
CA SER A 90 8.09 11.92 -5.10
C SER A 90 7.25 12.64 -6.14
N GLU A 91 7.88 13.53 -6.90
CA GLU A 91 7.29 14.22 -8.04
C GLU A 91 7.30 13.29 -9.27
N SER A 92 6.17 12.64 -9.52
CA SER A 92 5.99 11.76 -10.67
C SER A 92 4.68 12.05 -11.39
N PRO A 93 4.69 12.28 -12.71
CA PRO A 93 3.46 12.45 -13.49
C PRO A 93 2.51 11.26 -13.40
N LEU A 94 3.01 10.05 -13.27
CA LEU A 94 2.17 8.86 -13.09
C LEU A 94 1.49 8.84 -11.74
N ARG A 95 2.11 9.44 -10.73
CA ARG A 95 1.53 9.56 -9.40
C ARG A 95 0.43 10.62 -9.36
N HIS A 96 0.69 11.79 -9.94
CA HIS A 96 -0.20 12.94 -9.80
C HIS A 96 -1.24 13.08 -10.90
N ASN A 97 -0.94 12.62 -12.12
CA ASN A 97 -1.74 12.96 -13.30
C ASN A 97 -2.33 11.73 -14.02
N LEU A 98 -1.96 10.50 -13.65
CA LEU A 98 -2.51 9.30 -14.30
C LEU A 98 -3.98 9.04 -13.92
N THR A 99 -4.40 9.52 -12.77
CA THR A 99 -5.79 9.50 -12.31
C THR A 99 -6.34 10.92 -12.27
N LYS A 100 -7.63 11.08 -12.55
CA LYS A 100 -8.30 12.39 -12.46
C LYS A 100 -8.54 12.80 -11.01
N GLU A 101 -8.64 11.83 -10.13
CA GLU A 101 -8.78 12.03 -8.69
C GLU A 101 -7.42 12.32 -8.05
N SER A 102 -7.40 13.26 -7.10
CA SER A 102 -6.25 13.55 -6.25
C SER A 102 -6.37 12.81 -4.91
N PHE A 103 -5.22 12.54 -4.31
CA PHE A 103 -5.12 11.89 -3.00
C PHE A 103 -4.43 12.85 -2.02
N ASP A 104 -5.07 13.96 -1.76
CA ASP A 104 -4.50 15.02 -0.92
C ASP A 104 -4.57 14.63 0.57
N VAL A 105 -3.52 15.02 1.30
CA VAL A 105 -3.49 14.88 2.76
C VAL A 105 -4.17 16.11 3.37
N VAL A 106 -5.28 15.89 4.08
CA VAL A 106 -6.01 16.93 4.79
C VAL A 106 -6.01 16.60 6.28
N ASP A 107 -5.47 17.47 7.09
CA ASP A 107 -5.36 17.30 8.55
C ASP A 107 -4.72 15.96 8.97
N GLY A 108 -3.77 15.47 8.17
CA GLY A 108 -3.08 14.20 8.42
C GLY A 108 -3.81 12.96 7.91
N TYR A 109 -4.91 13.10 7.21
CA TYR A 109 -5.73 12.00 6.68
C TYR A 109 -5.83 12.03 5.16
N ILE A 110 -6.03 10.86 4.58
CA ILE A 110 -6.36 10.68 3.16
C ILE A 110 -7.70 9.94 3.09
N THR A 111 -8.63 10.47 2.30
CA THR A 111 -9.94 9.85 2.12
C THR A 111 -9.85 8.67 1.14
N VAL A 112 -10.41 7.53 1.54
CA VAL A 112 -10.58 6.38 0.64
C VAL A 112 -11.67 6.72 -0.38
N PRO A 113 -11.44 6.55 -1.71
CA PRO A 113 -12.47 6.79 -2.71
C PRO A 113 -13.69 5.88 -2.54
N GLU A 114 -14.91 6.41 -2.72
CA GLU A 114 -16.17 5.67 -2.55
C GLU A 114 -16.82 5.21 -3.85
N ALA A 115 -16.33 5.68 -5.01
CA ALA A 115 -16.87 5.28 -6.31
C ALA A 115 -16.54 3.80 -6.63
N PRO A 116 -17.31 3.12 -7.51
CA PRO A 116 -17.08 1.72 -7.83
C PRO A 116 -15.67 1.39 -8.29
N GLY A 117 -15.19 0.20 -7.96
CA GLY A 117 -13.83 -0.27 -8.21
C GLY A 117 -12.82 0.37 -7.26
N LEU A 118 -11.74 0.93 -7.78
CA LEU A 118 -10.77 1.71 -7.00
C LEU A 118 -11.23 3.17 -6.78
N GLY A 119 -12.40 3.55 -7.30
CA GLY A 119 -12.91 4.91 -7.21
C GLY A 119 -12.09 5.93 -7.98
N ILE A 120 -11.43 5.52 -9.06
CA ILE A 120 -10.58 6.36 -9.89
C ILE A 120 -10.97 6.30 -11.37
N THR A 121 -10.63 7.36 -12.09
CA THR A 121 -10.77 7.49 -13.53
C THR A 121 -9.39 7.74 -14.14
N ILE A 122 -9.02 6.97 -15.16
CA ILE A 122 -7.74 7.17 -15.84
C ILE A 122 -7.79 8.46 -16.68
N ASP A 123 -6.75 9.26 -16.59
CA ASP A 123 -6.51 10.36 -17.52
C ASP A 123 -5.85 9.82 -18.81
N GLU A 124 -6.64 9.72 -19.86
CA GLU A 124 -6.21 9.15 -21.14
C GLU A 124 -5.05 9.92 -21.77
N THR A 125 -4.96 11.22 -21.56
CA THR A 125 -3.86 12.04 -22.08
C THR A 125 -2.54 11.66 -21.44
N THR A 126 -2.53 11.53 -20.14
CA THR A 126 -1.35 11.09 -19.38
C THR A 126 -1.01 9.64 -19.69
N PHE A 127 -2.03 8.77 -19.78
CA PHE A 127 -1.84 7.37 -20.13
C PHE A 127 -1.14 7.22 -21.49
N GLU A 128 -1.65 7.84 -22.56
CA GLU A 128 -1.07 7.77 -23.89
C GLU A 128 0.35 8.38 -23.97
N LYS A 129 0.59 9.46 -23.22
CA LYS A 129 1.91 10.11 -23.15
C LYS A 129 3.00 9.21 -22.59
N TYR A 130 2.66 8.36 -21.63
CA TYR A 130 3.63 7.50 -20.92
C TYR A 130 3.48 6.02 -21.27
N ARG A 131 2.62 5.67 -22.22
CA ARG A 131 2.47 4.31 -22.72
C ARG A 131 3.74 3.88 -23.46
N ILE A 132 4.28 2.76 -23.02
CA ILE A 132 5.33 2.04 -23.75
C ILE A 132 4.68 0.88 -24.49
N CYS A 133 4.92 0.80 -25.81
CA CYS A 133 4.31 -0.24 -26.65
C CYS A 133 4.71 -1.63 -26.19
#